data_671b0834712d3717134b3c0e193643b7
#
_entry.id   671b0834712d3717134b3c0e193643b7
#
_cell.length_a   1.000
_cell.length_b   1.000
_cell.length_c   1.000
_cell.angle_alpha   90.00
_cell.angle_beta   90.00
_cell.angle_gamma   90.00
#
_symmetry.space_group_name_H-M   'P 1'
#
loop_
_entity.id
_entity.type
_entity.pdbx_description
1 polymer ?
#
loop_
_entity_poly.entity_id
_entity_poly.type
_entity_poly.pdbx_seq_one_letter_code
_entity_poly.pdbx_strand_id
1 'polypeptide(L)'
;MIVTVFYFSKKQMTEDLLLERINFTEEAFTKGEYENCMFVNCSFHGINLSNNIFRECTFQDCDLSLCNLTESTLNDISFFGCKLVGVQFDWCRVFLFSVKFENCDLKLSVFYKRKIKKTHFKNCNLQEADFTEAELTESVFDNCDLQRTVFQFTNLEKVNFSTSFNYSIDPEQNRIKKARFSRMGLGGLLDKYGIVIE
;
A
#
# COMPACT_ATOMS: atom_id res chain seq x y z
N MET A 1 -24.67 -22.69 39.32
CA MET A 1 -24.32 -22.86 37.90
C MET A 1 -24.31 -21.45 37.27
N ILE A 2 -23.10 -20.87 37.13
CA ILE A 2 -22.97 -19.50 36.63
C ILE A 2 -22.90 -19.61 35.10
N VAL A 3 -23.96 -19.15 34.44
CA VAL A 3 -23.96 -19.03 32.97
C VAL A 3 -23.18 -17.77 32.61
N THR A 4 -21.94 -17.96 32.18
CA THR A 4 -21.13 -16.86 31.62
C THR A 4 -21.69 -16.54 30.24
N VAL A 5 -22.49 -15.49 30.15
CA VAL A 5 -22.95 -14.95 28.87
C VAL A 5 -21.77 -14.24 28.21
N PHE A 6 -21.18 -14.86 27.21
CA PHE A 6 -20.22 -14.18 26.32
C PHE A 6 -21.01 -13.15 25.50
N TYR A 7 -20.94 -11.89 25.91
CA TYR A 7 -21.31 -10.78 25.04
C TYR A 7 -20.29 -10.70 23.89
N PHE A 8 -20.63 -11.31 22.76
CA PHE A 8 -20.02 -10.90 21.50
C PHE A 8 -20.49 -9.47 21.22
N SER A 9 -19.63 -8.50 21.50
CA SER A 9 -19.84 -7.14 21.03
C SER A 9 -19.95 -7.23 19.50
N LYS A 10 -21.15 -7.04 18.95
CA LYS A 10 -21.34 -6.89 17.51
C LYS A 10 -20.47 -5.71 17.12
N LYS A 11 -19.42 -5.94 16.31
CA LYS A 11 -18.65 -4.85 15.69
C LYS A 11 -19.66 -3.93 15.00
N GLN A 12 -19.59 -2.65 15.26
CA GLN A 12 -20.45 -1.67 14.58
C GLN A 12 -20.14 -1.73 13.09
N MET A 13 -21.16 -2.02 12.29
CA MET A 13 -21.07 -2.01 10.83
C MET A 13 -21.54 -0.65 10.31
N THR A 14 -20.77 -0.08 9.44
CA THR A 14 -21.01 1.23 8.83
C THR A 14 -20.96 1.05 7.32
N GLU A 15 -22.06 1.34 6.63
CA GLU A 15 -22.20 1.11 5.19
C GLU A 15 -22.59 2.43 4.46
N ASP A 16 -22.12 2.56 3.22
CA ASP A 16 -22.53 3.62 2.27
C ASP A 16 -22.36 5.04 2.81
N LEU A 17 -21.38 5.28 3.69
CA LEU A 17 -21.16 6.61 4.27
C LEU A 17 -20.13 7.42 3.50
N LEU A 18 -20.42 8.69 3.34
CA LEU A 18 -19.46 9.73 2.99
C LEU A 18 -19.03 10.45 4.27
N LEU A 19 -17.72 10.35 4.59
CA LEU A 19 -17.07 11.06 5.68
C LEU A 19 -16.13 12.10 5.06
N GLU A 20 -16.40 13.38 5.29
CA GLU A 20 -15.69 14.46 4.60
C GLU A 20 -15.11 15.47 5.59
N ARG A 21 -13.84 15.85 5.39
CA ARG A 21 -13.15 16.92 6.14
C ARG A 21 -13.09 16.70 7.64
N ILE A 22 -12.98 15.43 8.06
CA ILE A 22 -12.87 15.06 9.48
C ILE A 22 -11.41 14.95 9.87
N ASN A 23 -11.05 15.60 10.96
CA ASN A 23 -9.73 15.43 11.58
C ASN A 23 -9.82 14.42 12.73
N PHE A 24 -9.52 13.16 12.45
CA PHE A 24 -9.55 12.11 13.46
C PHE A 24 -8.39 12.17 14.48
N THR A 25 -7.48 13.14 14.35
CA THR A 25 -6.53 13.42 15.43
C THR A 25 -7.18 14.22 16.56
N GLU A 26 -8.29 14.88 16.28
CA GLU A 26 -9.07 15.68 17.23
C GLU A 26 -10.42 15.01 17.55
N GLU A 27 -10.98 14.25 16.60
CA GLU A 27 -12.22 13.51 16.75
C GLU A 27 -11.97 12.01 16.88
N ALA A 28 -12.75 11.31 17.69
CA ALA A 28 -12.59 9.88 17.90
C ALA A 28 -13.00 9.08 16.65
N PHE A 29 -12.08 8.28 16.11
CA PHE A 29 -12.42 7.29 15.10
C PHE A 29 -13.08 6.07 15.75
N THR A 30 -14.28 5.71 15.30
CA THR A 30 -15.01 4.56 15.83
C THR A 30 -14.47 3.26 15.22
N LYS A 31 -14.03 2.31 16.06
CA LYS A 31 -13.60 1.00 15.58
C LYS A 31 -14.79 0.17 15.10
N GLY A 32 -14.64 -0.44 13.92
CA GLY A 32 -15.74 -1.20 13.35
C GLY A 32 -15.41 -1.83 12.00
N GLU A 33 -16.49 -2.15 11.30
CA GLU A 33 -16.48 -2.59 9.91
C GLU A 33 -17.06 -1.47 9.04
N TYR A 34 -16.34 -1.12 7.99
CA TYR A 34 -16.69 -0.08 7.03
C TYR A 34 -16.82 -0.76 5.67
N GLU A 35 -17.98 -0.64 5.03
CA GLU A 35 -18.26 -1.21 3.73
C GLU A 35 -18.79 -0.14 2.78
N ASN A 36 -18.26 -0.08 1.56
CA ASN A 36 -18.62 0.91 0.55
C ASN A 36 -18.60 2.37 1.06
N CYS A 37 -17.68 2.67 1.99
CA CYS A 37 -17.56 4.01 2.57
C CYS A 37 -16.51 4.83 1.81
N MET A 38 -16.76 6.14 1.74
CA MET A 38 -15.85 7.11 1.16
C MET A 38 -15.35 8.09 2.22
N PHE A 39 -14.03 8.20 2.35
CA PHE A 39 -13.36 9.18 3.19
C PHE A 39 -12.71 10.22 2.30
N VAL A 40 -13.11 11.49 2.42
CA VAL A 40 -12.65 12.58 1.55
C VAL A 40 -12.04 13.69 2.39
N ASN A 41 -10.80 14.09 2.07
CA ASN A 41 -10.09 15.14 2.80
C ASN A 41 -10.03 14.91 4.33
N CYS A 42 -9.92 13.65 4.76
CA CYS A 42 -9.84 13.31 6.19
C CYS A 42 -8.39 13.15 6.64
N SER A 43 -8.13 13.47 7.92
CA SER A 43 -6.83 13.23 8.55
C SER A 43 -6.89 12.04 9.50
N PHE A 44 -6.05 11.04 9.20
CA PHE A 44 -5.80 9.87 10.03
C PHE A 44 -4.34 9.82 10.49
N HIS A 45 -3.65 10.95 10.46
CA HIS A 45 -2.22 11.01 10.77
C HIS A 45 -1.90 10.41 12.14
N GLY A 46 -1.09 9.35 12.18
CA GLY A 46 -0.70 8.67 13.42
C GLY A 46 -1.84 7.94 14.15
N ILE A 47 -3.05 7.87 13.58
CA ILE A 47 -4.21 7.25 14.23
C ILE A 47 -4.09 5.72 14.29
N ASN A 48 -4.62 5.16 15.37
CA ASN A 48 -4.72 3.72 15.54
C ASN A 48 -5.98 3.18 14.86
N LEU A 49 -5.79 2.67 13.64
CA LEU A 49 -6.80 1.98 12.83
C LEU A 49 -6.72 0.46 12.96
N SER A 50 -6.01 -0.08 13.96
CA SER A 50 -5.82 -1.53 14.12
C SER A 50 -7.14 -2.27 14.32
N ASN A 51 -7.22 -3.50 13.81
CA ASN A 51 -8.38 -4.38 13.91
C ASN A 51 -9.68 -3.86 13.28
N ASN A 52 -9.62 -2.81 12.46
CA ASN A 52 -10.77 -2.41 11.65
C ASN A 52 -10.90 -3.30 10.41
N ILE A 53 -12.09 -3.32 9.83
CA ILE A 53 -12.35 -3.99 8.56
C ILE A 53 -12.85 -2.93 7.59
N PHE A 54 -12.12 -2.76 6.50
CA PHE A 54 -12.51 -1.90 5.39
C PHE A 54 -12.74 -2.80 4.18
N ARG A 55 -13.91 -2.69 3.55
CA ARG A 55 -14.31 -3.37 2.31
C ARG A 55 -14.83 -2.36 1.31
N GLU A 56 -14.34 -2.43 0.09
CA GLU A 56 -14.80 -1.59 -1.02
C GLU A 56 -14.78 -0.08 -0.69
N CYS A 57 -13.88 0.32 0.24
CA CYS A 57 -13.78 1.71 0.67
C CYS A 57 -12.82 2.51 -0.21
N THR A 58 -13.13 3.80 -0.33
CA THR A 58 -12.28 4.78 -1.02
C THR A 58 -11.77 5.82 -0.03
N PHE A 59 -10.47 6.07 -0.06
CA PHE A 59 -9.83 7.19 0.61
C PHE A 59 -9.36 8.17 -0.47
N GLN A 60 -9.88 9.39 -0.43
CA GLN A 60 -9.54 10.44 -1.38
C GLN A 60 -8.98 11.66 -0.65
N ASP A 61 -7.81 12.12 -1.09
CA ASP A 61 -7.12 13.30 -0.56
C ASP A 61 -6.94 13.25 0.98
N CYS A 62 -6.75 12.04 1.53
CA CYS A 62 -6.61 11.81 2.97
C CYS A 62 -5.14 11.75 3.40
N ASP A 63 -4.87 12.14 4.65
CA ASP A 63 -3.56 11.89 5.28
C ASP A 63 -3.66 10.68 6.22
N LEU A 64 -3.08 9.55 5.80
CA LEU A 64 -2.96 8.32 6.58
C LEU A 64 -1.51 8.08 7.03
N SER A 65 -0.63 9.08 6.93
CA SER A 65 0.78 8.92 7.28
C SER A 65 0.92 8.40 8.72
N LEU A 66 1.81 7.42 8.92
CA LEU A 66 2.12 6.81 10.21
C LEU A 66 0.91 6.17 10.92
N CYS A 67 -0.24 5.98 10.26
CA CYS A 67 -1.37 5.31 10.89
C CYS A 67 -1.04 3.84 11.18
N ASN A 68 -1.57 3.33 12.29
CA ASN A 68 -1.38 1.92 12.66
C ASN A 68 -2.51 1.05 12.07
N LEU A 69 -2.18 0.20 11.10
CA LEU A 69 -3.09 -0.74 10.43
C LEU A 69 -2.94 -2.19 10.91
N THR A 70 -2.31 -2.42 12.06
CA THR A 70 -2.09 -3.79 12.58
C THR A 70 -3.38 -4.59 12.65
N GLU A 71 -3.37 -5.80 12.06
CA GLU A 71 -4.53 -6.69 12.02
C GLU A 71 -5.80 -6.07 11.39
N SER A 72 -5.66 -4.99 10.61
CA SER A 72 -6.77 -4.46 9.81
C SER A 72 -6.96 -5.28 8.54
N THR A 73 -8.20 -5.39 8.08
CA THR A 73 -8.55 -5.96 6.77
C THR A 73 -8.70 -4.82 5.77
N LEU A 74 -7.97 -4.89 4.67
CA LEU A 74 -8.08 -3.98 3.52
C LEU A 74 -8.49 -4.79 2.29
N ASN A 75 -9.79 -4.82 1.99
CA ASN A 75 -10.36 -5.57 0.89
C ASN A 75 -10.97 -4.64 -0.15
N ASP A 76 -10.39 -4.62 -1.35
CA ASP A 76 -10.74 -3.74 -2.48
C ASP A 76 -10.75 -2.25 -2.08
N ILE A 77 -9.61 -1.80 -1.56
CA ILE A 77 -9.44 -0.42 -1.11
C ILE A 77 -8.77 0.41 -2.20
N SER A 78 -9.34 1.59 -2.47
CA SER A 78 -8.78 2.57 -3.39
C SER A 78 -8.27 3.79 -2.64
N PHE A 79 -7.00 4.16 -2.91
CA PHE A 79 -6.39 5.39 -2.39
C PHE A 79 -6.12 6.34 -3.55
N PHE A 80 -6.69 7.54 -3.51
CA PHE A 80 -6.51 8.62 -4.49
C PHE A 80 -6.00 9.87 -3.81
N GLY A 81 -4.88 10.43 -4.28
CA GLY A 81 -4.31 11.67 -3.76
C GLY A 81 -3.88 11.61 -2.28
N CYS A 82 -3.72 10.40 -1.74
CA CYS A 82 -3.47 10.21 -0.31
C CYS A 82 -1.99 10.31 0.07
N LYS A 83 -1.74 10.77 1.30
CA LYS A 83 -0.45 10.62 1.97
C LYS A 83 -0.47 9.36 2.81
N LEU A 84 0.47 8.47 2.55
CA LEU A 84 0.60 7.15 3.19
C LEU A 84 2.05 6.93 3.67
N VAL A 85 2.74 8.02 4.03
CA VAL A 85 4.15 8.01 4.41
C VAL A 85 4.36 7.12 5.64
N GLY A 86 5.28 6.16 5.52
CA GLY A 86 5.65 5.26 6.62
C GLY A 86 4.59 4.24 7.03
N VAL A 87 3.54 4.04 6.24
CA VAL A 87 2.49 3.06 6.55
C VAL A 87 3.02 1.63 6.43
N GLN A 88 2.77 0.81 7.44
CA GLN A 88 3.17 -0.60 7.52
C GLN A 88 2.04 -1.49 7.00
N PHE A 89 1.99 -1.71 5.69
CA PHE A 89 0.96 -2.58 5.10
C PHE A 89 1.20 -4.06 5.41
N ASP A 90 2.43 -4.46 5.70
CA ASP A 90 2.81 -5.80 6.11
C ASP A 90 2.16 -6.25 7.43
N TRP A 91 1.70 -5.33 8.27
CA TRP A 91 0.99 -5.62 9.51
C TRP A 91 -0.51 -5.84 9.31
N CYS A 92 -1.07 -5.51 8.15
CA CYS A 92 -2.47 -5.81 7.84
C CYS A 92 -2.71 -7.32 7.74
N ARG A 93 -3.95 -7.76 7.85
CA ARG A 93 -4.31 -9.16 7.58
C ARG A 93 -3.99 -9.54 6.14
N VAL A 94 -3.51 -10.77 5.96
CA VAL A 94 -3.13 -11.28 4.62
C VAL A 94 -4.37 -11.65 3.80
N PHE A 95 -5.42 -12.12 4.47
CA PHE A 95 -6.62 -12.60 3.82
C PHE A 95 -7.40 -11.45 3.17
N LEU A 96 -7.69 -11.59 1.88
CA LEU A 96 -8.39 -10.61 1.04
C LEU A 96 -7.71 -9.23 0.94
N PHE A 97 -6.40 -9.14 1.20
CA PHE A 97 -5.68 -7.88 1.04
C PHE A 97 -5.66 -7.47 -0.44
N SER A 98 -6.35 -6.39 -0.77
CA SER A 98 -6.46 -5.84 -2.11
C SER A 98 -6.52 -4.31 -2.05
N VAL A 99 -5.58 -3.66 -2.73
CA VAL A 99 -5.39 -2.19 -2.69
C VAL A 99 -5.03 -1.64 -4.07
N LYS A 100 -5.37 -0.38 -4.34
CA LYS A 100 -4.98 0.38 -5.53
C LYS A 100 -4.52 1.76 -5.08
N PHE A 101 -3.52 2.32 -5.78
CA PHE A 101 -2.96 3.62 -5.44
C PHE A 101 -2.85 4.49 -6.68
N GLU A 102 -3.40 5.69 -6.62
CA GLU A 102 -3.28 6.70 -7.67
C GLU A 102 -2.97 8.08 -7.06
N ASN A 103 -1.95 8.77 -7.57
CA ASN A 103 -1.47 10.08 -7.11
C ASN A 103 -1.12 10.09 -5.60
N CYS A 104 -0.55 8.99 -5.08
CA CYS A 104 -0.28 8.83 -3.64
C CYS A 104 1.19 9.05 -3.29
N ASP A 105 1.42 9.57 -2.09
CA ASP A 105 2.73 9.58 -1.46
C ASP A 105 2.87 8.37 -0.53
N LEU A 106 3.62 7.37 -0.99
CA LEU A 106 3.89 6.09 -0.32
C LEU A 106 5.34 6.00 0.19
N LYS A 107 6.00 7.15 0.34
CA LYS A 107 7.38 7.19 0.82
C LYS A 107 7.52 6.42 2.14
N LEU A 108 8.61 5.60 2.26
CA LEU A 108 8.90 4.81 3.47
C LEU A 108 7.81 3.78 3.83
N SER A 109 6.83 3.50 2.96
CA SER A 109 5.81 2.47 3.23
C SER A 109 6.40 1.06 3.12
N VAL A 110 5.83 0.10 3.86
CA VAL A 110 6.35 -1.27 3.93
C VAL A 110 5.31 -2.26 3.43
N PHE A 111 5.72 -3.05 2.43
CA PHE A 111 4.96 -4.14 1.83
C PHE A 111 5.68 -5.49 1.98
N TYR A 112 6.49 -5.64 3.03
CA TYR A 112 7.27 -6.84 3.29
C TYR A 112 6.42 -8.11 3.25
N LYS A 113 6.83 -9.09 2.43
CA LYS A 113 6.12 -10.37 2.21
C LYS A 113 4.66 -10.26 1.73
N ARG A 114 4.21 -9.09 1.26
CA ARG A 114 2.83 -8.92 0.78
C ARG A 114 2.58 -9.60 -0.56
N LYS A 115 1.41 -10.24 -0.66
CA LYS A 115 0.89 -10.77 -1.94
C LYS A 115 -0.01 -9.70 -2.55
N ILE A 116 0.55 -8.89 -3.42
CA ILE A 116 -0.11 -7.75 -4.08
C ILE A 116 0.03 -7.88 -5.61
N LYS A 117 -0.30 -9.07 -6.11
CA LYS A 117 -0.32 -9.36 -7.56
C LYS A 117 -1.33 -8.48 -8.27
N LYS A 118 -0.99 -8.06 -9.50
CA LYS A 118 -1.85 -7.22 -10.35
C LYS A 118 -2.23 -5.88 -9.72
N THR A 119 -1.52 -5.44 -8.71
CA THR A 119 -1.73 -4.14 -8.10
C THR A 119 -1.26 -3.04 -9.04
N HIS A 120 -2.03 -1.95 -9.08
CA HIS A 120 -1.72 -0.78 -9.89
C HIS A 120 -1.28 0.38 -8.98
N PHE A 121 -0.05 0.82 -9.18
CA PHE A 121 0.50 2.04 -8.63
C PHE A 121 0.60 3.05 -9.77
N LYS A 122 -0.11 4.17 -9.69
CA LYS A 122 -0.12 5.19 -10.75
C LYS A 122 0.21 6.56 -10.17
N ASN A 123 1.20 7.23 -10.78
CA ASN A 123 1.69 8.54 -10.35
C ASN A 123 2.06 8.57 -8.85
N CYS A 124 2.69 7.53 -8.33
CA CYS A 124 3.00 7.41 -6.91
C CYS A 124 4.45 7.75 -6.60
N ASN A 125 4.67 8.41 -5.48
CA ASN A 125 5.97 8.51 -4.86
C ASN A 125 6.19 7.29 -3.96
N LEU A 126 7.12 6.41 -4.34
CA LEU A 126 7.47 5.19 -3.63
C LEU A 126 8.92 5.24 -3.10
N GLN A 127 9.48 6.44 -2.96
CA GLN A 127 10.84 6.59 -2.47
C GLN A 127 11.02 5.88 -1.13
N GLU A 128 12.09 5.09 -1.02
CA GLU A 128 12.45 4.34 0.18
C GLU A 128 11.35 3.35 0.67
N ALA A 129 10.38 2.99 -0.19
CA ALA A 129 9.41 1.94 0.13
C ALA A 129 10.07 0.56 0.12
N ASP A 130 9.58 -0.37 0.95
CA ASP A 130 10.12 -1.72 1.08
C ASP A 130 9.16 -2.78 0.54
N PHE A 131 9.57 -3.46 -0.54
CA PHE A 131 8.88 -4.60 -1.16
C PHE A 131 9.65 -5.91 -0.98
N THR A 132 10.54 -6.00 0.03
CA THR A 132 11.33 -7.21 0.28
C THR A 132 10.42 -8.44 0.40
N GLU A 133 10.76 -9.51 -0.32
CA GLU A 133 10.02 -10.78 -0.40
C GLU A 133 8.54 -10.65 -0.85
N ALA A 134 8.14 -9.52 -1.43
CA ALA A 134 6.77 -9.33 -1.91
C ALA A 134 6.47 -10.09 -3.20
N GLU A 135 5.20 -10.44 -3.40
CA GLU A 135 4.66 -11.07 -4.61
C GLU A 135 3.96 -10.02 -5.47
N LEU A 136 4.65 -9.47 -6.46
CA LEU A 136 4.19 -8.37 -7.34
C LEU A 136 3.85 -8.84 -8.76
N THR A 137 3.72 -10.13 -9.00
CA THR A 137 3.47 -10.68 -10.33
C THR A 137 2.37 -9.92 -11.08
N GLU A 138 2.65 -9.49 -12.31
CA GLU A 138 1.71 -8.74 -13.20
C GLU A 138 1.28 -7.36 -12.66
N SER A 139 1.92 -6.83 -11.63
CA SER A 139 1.64 -5.47 -11.16
C SER A 139 2.18 -4.40 -12.13
N VAL A 140 1.64 -3.20 -12.04
CA VAL A 140 2.02 -2.06 -12.87
C VAL A 140 2.45 -0.90 -11.99
N PHE A 141 3.66 -0.41 -12.25
CA PHE A 141 4.15 0.86 -11.71
C PHE A 141 4.13 1.86 -12.86
N ASP A 142 3.10 2.70 -12.91
CA ASP A 142 2.89 3.68 -13.96
C ASP A 142 3.29 5.07 -13.48
N ASN A 143 4.33 5.65 -14.08
CA ASN A 143 4.87 6.97 -13.72
C ASN A 143 5.16 7.10 -12.21
N CYS A 144 5.83 6.09 -11.62
CA CYS A 144 6.19 6.09 -10.20
C CYS A 144 7.67 6.46 -10.01
N ASP A 145 7.94 7.24 -8.95
CA ASP A 145 9.31 7.46 -8.47
C ASP A 145 9.70 6.33 -7.51
N LEU A 146 10.70 5.56 -7.90
CA LEU A 146 11.19 4.38 -7.18
C LEU A 146 12.58 4.62 -6.58
N GLN A 147 12.95 5.87 -6.30
CA GLN A 147 14.27 6.20 -5.74
C GLN A 147 14.47 5.48 -4.39
N ARG A 148 15.53 4.68 -4.30
CA ARG A 148 15.86 3.87 -3.12
C ARG A 148 14.77 2.89 -2.68
N THR A 149 13.78 2.60 -3.52
CA THR A 149 12.81 1.54 -3.26
C THR A 149 13.54 0.20 -3.18
N VAL A 150 13.24 -0.58 -2.15
CA VAL A 150 13.88 -1.87 -1.91
C VAL A 150 13.09 -2.99 -2.57
N PHE A 151 13.73 -3.69 -3.51
CA PHE A 151 13.26 -4.93 -4.09
C PHE A 151 14.30 -6.01 -3.83
N GLN A 152 14.15 -6.77 -2.74
CA GLN A 152 15.04 -7.88 -2.41
C GLN A 152 14.22 -9.18 -2.32
N PHE A 153 14.67 -10.22 -3.02
CA PHE A 153 13.99 -11.52 -3.10
C PHE A 153 12.51 -11.40 -3.53
N THR A 154 12.18 -10.34 -4.26
CA THR A 154 10.82 -9.99 -4.68
C THR A 154 10.46 -10.73 -5.96
N ASN A 155 9.21 -11.18 -6.07
CA ASN A 155 8.69 -11.72 -7.31
C ASN A 155 8.14 -10.60 -8.20
N LEU A 156 8.93 -10.22 -9.19
CA LEU A 156 8.64 -9.17 -10.19
C LEU A 156 8.27 -9.76 -11.55
N GLU A 157 7.88 -11.02 -11.64
CA GLU A 157 7.52 -11.63 -12.94
C GLU A 157 6.40 -10.86 -13.62
N LYS A 158 6.62 -10.47 -14.89
CA LYS A 158 5.69 -9.71 -15.73
C LYS A 158 5.29 -8.33 -15.18
N VAL A 159 5.98 -7.80 -14.18
CA VAL A 159 5.75 -6.44 -13.70
C VAL A 159 6.09 -5.44 -14.80
N ASN A 160 5.32 -4.35 -14.88
CA ASN A 160 5.58 -3.27 -15.82
C ASN A 160 6.15 -2.05 -15.10
N PHE A 161 7.42 -1.72 -15.39
CA PHE A 161 8.14 -0.53 -14.93
C PHE A 161 8.46 0.44 -16.09
N SER A 162 7.85 0.27 -17.27
CA SER A 162 8.27 0.97 -18.49
C SER A 162 8.14 2.50 -18.43
N THR A 163 7.32 3.03 -17.53
CA THR A 163 7.10 4.46 -17.33
C THR A 163 7.66 4.97 -16.01
N SER A 164 8.09 4.07 -15.12
CA SER A 164 8.68 4.43 -13.83
C SER A 164 10.17 4.74 -13.93
N PHE A 165 10.69 5.42 -12.93
CA PHE A 165 12.04 5.96 -12.94
C PHE A 165 12.73 5.83 -11.57
N ASN A 166 14.04 6.06 -11.52
CA ASN A 166 14.91 6.03 -10.35
C ASN A 166 14.97 4.67 -9.64
N TYR A 167 14.57 3.57 -10.29
CA TYR A 167 14.68 2.24 -9.68
C TYR A 167 16.12 1.70 -9.76
N SER A 168 16.48 0.92 -8.73
CA SER A 168 17.68 0.10 -8.70
C SER A 168 17.24 -1.32 -8.30
N ILE A 169 17.31 -2.26 -9.25
CA ILE A 169 16.80 -3.62 -9.08
C ILE A 169 17.90 -4.61 -9.46
N ASP A 170 18.33 -5.45 -8.52
CA ASP A 170 19.26 -6.54 -8.82
C ASP A 170 18.55 -7.72 -9.49
N PRO A 171 18.83 -8.03 -10.77
CA PRO A 171 18.20 -9.13 -11.48
C PRO A 171 18.52 -10.52 -10.94
N GLU A 172 19.62 -10.65 -10.20
CA GLU A 172 20.06 -11.94 -9.64
C GLU A 172 19.36 -12.26 -8.32
N GLN A 173 18.97 -11.23 -7.57
CA GLN A 173 18.24 -11.42 -6.32
C GLN A 173 16.72 -11.48 -6.52
N ASN A 174 16.22 -11.06 -7.68
CA ASN A 174 14.78 -10.91 -7.92
C ASN A 174 14.30 -11.80 -9.08
N ARG A 175 13.06 -12.22 -9.05
CA ARG A 175 12.43 -12.96 -10.15
C ARG A 175 11.85 -11.96 -11.16
N ILE A 176 12.59 -11.63 -12.22
CA ILE A 176 12.22 -10.60 -13.21
C ILE A 176 11.74 -11.15 -14.57
N LYS A 177 11.41 -12.43 -14.66
CA LYS A 177 11.00 -13.04 -15.94
C LYS A 177 9.84 -12.29 -16.59
N LYS A 178 10.04 -11.81 -17.82
CA LYS A 178 9.07 -11.01 -18.58
C LYS A 178 8.69 -9.67 -17.94
N ALA A 179 9.43 -9.19 -16.94
CA ALA A 179 9.28 -7.81 -16.48
C ALA A 179 9.63 -6.82 -17.61
N ARG A 180 8.97 -5.65 -17.62
CA ARG A 180 9.16 -4.62 -18.66
C ARG A 180 9.84 -3.41 -18.06
N PHE A 181 10.88 -2.96 -18.72
CA PHE A 181 11.65 -1.78 -18.33
C PHE A 181 11.75 -0.81 -19.53
N SER A 182 11.90 0.48 -19.27
CA SER A 182 12.24 1.44 -20.31
C SER A 182 13.71 1.27 -20.72
N ARG A 183 14.06 1.67 -21.95
CA ARG A 183 15.48 1.71 -22.36
C ARG A 183 16.29 2.66 -21.50
N MET A 184 15.72 3.80 -21.11
CA MET A 184 16.39 4.81 -20.29
C MET A 184 16.63 4.32 -18.85
N GLY A 185 15.82 3.40 -18.34
CA GLY A 185 15.95 2.86 -16.99
C GLY A 185 16.84 1.61 -16.88
N LEU A 186 17.40 1.09 -17.99
CA LEU A 186 18.23 -0.12 -17.94
C LEU A 186 19.46 0.02 -17.03
N GLY A 187 19.98 1.23 -16.84
CA GLY A 187 21.06 1.49 -15.87
C GLY A 187 20.73 0.98 -14.48
N GLY A 188 19.50 1.16 -14.00
CA GLY A 188 19.08 0.70 -12.68
C GLY A 188 19.09 -0.82 -12.48
N LEU A 189 19.22 -1.62 -13.54
CA LEU A 189 19.45 -3.08 -13.44
C LEU A 189 20.95 -3.43 -13.31
N LEU A 190 21.81 -2.46 -13.51
CA LEU A 190 23.26 -2.63 -13.54
C LEU A 190 23.98 -1.89 -12.39
N ASP A 191 23.24 -1.15 -11.56
CA ASP A 191 23.78 -0.33 -10.47
C ASP A 191 24.72 -1.12 -9.54
N LYS A 192 24.40 -2.40 -9.28
CA LYS A 192 25.22 -3.25 -8.42
C LYS A 192 26.65 -3.45 -8.91
N TYR A 193 26.90 -3.26 -10.18
CA TYR A 193 28.24 -3.44 -10.77
C TYR A 193 29.11 -2.18 -10.69
N GLY A 194 28.53 -1.02 -10.31
CA GLY A 194 29.25 0.25 -10.20
C GLY A 194 29.88 0.72 -11.52
N ILE A 195 29.30 0.33 -12.67
CA ILE A 195 29.78 0.72 -14.00
C ILE A 195 29.32 2.11 -14.39
N VAL A 196 30.08 2.78 -15.25
CA VAL A 196 29.67 4.04 -15.84
C VAL A 196 28.99 3.76 -17.18
N ILE A 197 27.81 4.35 -17.39
CA ILE A 197 27.03 4.25 -18.63
C ILE A 197 26.99 5.65 -19.24
N GLU A 198 27.53 5.81 -20.48
CA GLU A 198 27.58 7.05 -21.23
C GLU A 198 26.53 7.11 -22.34
#